data_f863d23a133483a555c895cbf3cde50b
#
_entry.id   f863d23a133483a555c895cbf3cde50b
#
_cell.length_a   1.000
_cell.length_b   1.000
_cell.length_c   1.000
_cell.angle_alpha   90.00
_cell.angle_beta   90.00
_cell.angle_gamma   90.00
#
_symmetry.space_group_name_H-M   'P 1'
#
loop_
_entity.id
_entity.type
_entity.pdbx_description
1 polymer ?
#
loop_
_entity_poly.entity_id
_entity_poly.type
_entity_poly.pdbx_seq_one_letter_code
_entity_poly.pdbx_strand_id
1 'polypeptide(L)'
;RDQPRSRGLGDVYKRQMMTKVNSFFENLCNTKYFPQISEIKALCVSLCCELSKENDYDFQFCESIETMALVKLFSFAPADASDDNVGHLLRYFKLMKEYLGIKCFIVQNLHIYLDDRECENLLESAVMHGIYLLNIENSVPKEVSEYEKLVVIDNDLCEFY
;
A
#
# COMPACT_ATOMS: atom_id res chain seq x y z
N ARG A 1 16.99 -4.15 26.21
CA ARG A 1 17.15 -5.31 25.28
C ARG A 1 16.00 -5.19 24.28
N ASP A 2 16.30 -4.60 23.14
CA ASP A 2 15.35 -4.49 22.03
C ASP A 2 15.17 -5.89 21.43
N GLN A 3 13.99 -6.47 21.63
CA GLN A 3 13.61 -7.66 20.87
C GLN A 3 13.55 -7.28 19.39
N PRO A 4 14.15 -8.06 18.49
CA PRO A 4 13.98 -7.83 17.06
C PRO A 4 12.49 -7.99 16.75
N ARG A 5 11.82 -6.88 16.42
CA ARG A 5 10.44 -6.92 15.91
C ARG A 5 10.47 -7.80 14.67
N SER A 6 9.81 -8.94 14.76
CA SER A 6 9.57 -9.79 13.60
C SER A 6 8.91 -8.90 12.54
N ARG A 7 9.62 -8.65 11.45
CA ARG A 7 9.03 -7.95 10.29
C ARG A 7 7.92 -8.85 9.77
N GLY A 8 6.69 -8.54 10.14
CA GLY A 8 5.53 -9.31 9.72
C GLY A 8 5.40 -9.34 8.20
N LEU A 9 4.70 -10.34 7.69
CA LEU A 9 4.41 -10.49 6.25
C LEU A 9 3.84 -9.19 5.65
N GLY A 10 3.05 -8.43 6.43
CA GLY A 10 2.52 -7.12 6.06
C GLY A 10 3.59 -6.08 5.70
N ASP A 11 4.74 -6.06 6.41
CA ASP A 11 5.82 -5.11 6.10
C ASP A 11 6.51 -5.43 4.76
N VAL A 12 6.59 -6.71 4.40
CA VAL A 12 7.14 -7.15 3.10
C VAL A 12 6.22 -6.68 1.96
N TYR A 13 4.93 -6.92 2.07
CA TYR A 13 3.95 -6.47 1.06
C TYR A 13 3.86 -4.96 0.98
N LYS A 14 3.88 -4.24 2.11
CA LYS A 14 3.93 -2.77 2.13
C LYS A 14 5.14 -2.24 1.36
N ARG A 15 6.31 -2.85 1.56
CA ARG A 15 7.54 -2.47 0.83
C ARG A 15 7.42 -2.76 -0.67
N GLN A 16 6.90 -3.93 -1.06
CA GLN A 16 6.70 -4.27 -2.47
C GLN A 16 5.70 -3.33 -3.14
N MET A 17 4.60 -3.02 -2.47
CA MET A 17 3.62 -2.04 -2.94
C MET A 17 4.28 -0.67 -3.15
N MET A 18 5.01 -0.15 -2.16
CA MET A 18 5.71 1.14 -2.28
C MET A 18 6.74 1.16 -3.40
N THR A 19 7.42 0.05 -3.66
CA THR A 19 8.32 -0.08 -4.80
C THR A 19 7.57 0.10 -6.12
N LYS A 20 6.39 -0.52 -6.27
CA LYS A 20 5.55 -0.38 -7.48
C LYS A 20 4.97 1.01 -7.62
N VAL A 21 4.52 1.63 -6.52
CA VAL A 21 4.03 3.02 -6.50
C VAL A 21 5.14 3.98 -6.95
N ASN A 22 6.35 3.83 -6.40
CA ASN A 22 7.49 4.68 -6.80
C ASN A 22 7.85 4.49 -8.28
N SER A 23 7.85 3.24 -8.79
CA SER A 23 8.08 2.98 -10.22
C SER A 23 7.00 3.57 -11.11
N PHE A 24 5.74 3.56 -10.66
CA PHE A 24 4.64 4.22 -11.38
C PHE A 24 4.86 5.74 -11.45
N PHE A 25 5.20 6.38 -10.33
CA PHE A 25 5.50 7.82 -10.30
C PHE A 25 6.74 8.16 -11.11
N GLU A 26 7.79 7.34 -11.07
CA GLU A 26 8.96 7.51 -11.92
C GLU A 26 8.60 7.50 -13.41
N ASN A 27 7.76 6.57 -13.83
CA ASN A 27 7.27 6.51 -15.21
C ASN A 27 6.51 7.80 -15.58
N LEU A 28 5.61 8.27 -14.72
CA LEU A 28 4.89 9.53 -14.94
C LEU A 28 5.85 10.72 -15.06
N CYS A 29 6.88 10.77 -14.22
CA CYS A 29 7.91 11.80 -14.25
C CYS A 29 8.73 11.77 -15.55
N ASN A 30 9.02 10.57 -16.06
CA ASN A 30 9.79 10.40 -17.29
C ASN A 30 8.95 10.55 -18.57
N THR A 31 7.61 10.62 -18.45
CA THR A 31 6.69 10.76 -19.59
C THR A 31 5.90 12.05 -19.51
N LYS A 32 4.81 12.05 -18.76
CA LYS A 32 3.85 13.16 -18.69
C LYS A 32 4.46 14.44 -18.08
N TYR A 33 5.31 14.29 -17.06
CA TYR A 33 5.91 15.41 -16.30
C TYR A 33 7.39 15.62 -16.61
N PHE A 34 7.87 15.10 -17.75
CA PHE A 34 9.27 15.21 -18.15
C PHE A 34 9.80 16.66 -18.18
N PRO A 35 9.05 17.66 -18.69
CA PRO A 35 9.55 19.04 -18.70
C PRO A 35 9.81 19.59 -17.30
N GLN A 36 8.86 19.37 -16.36
CA GLN A 36 8.96 19.85 -14.98
C GLN A 36 10.13 19.16 -14.24
N ILE A 37 10.28 17.86 -14.45
CA ILE A 37 11.40 17.11 -13.85
C ILE A 37 12.75 17.57 -14.42
N SER A 38 12.81 17.87 -15.70
CA SER A 38 14.03 18.39 -16.32
C SER A 38 14.41 19.76 -15.76
N GLU A 39 13.44 20.63 -15.54
CA GLU A 39 13.64 21.94 -14.92
C GLU A 39 14.15 21.80 -13.47
N ILE A 40 13.55 20.93 -12.66
CA ILE A 40 13.99 20.65 -11.28
C ILE A 40 15.43 20.15 -11.28
N LYS A 41 15.78 19.22 -12.16
CA LYS A 41 17.15 18.69 -12.27
C LYS A 41 18.15 19.80 -12.64
N ALA A 42 17.80 20.66 -13.59
CA ALA A 42 18.64 21.78 -13.98
C ALA A 42 18.85 22.76 -12.83
N LEU A 43 17.81 23.09 -12.06
CA LEU A 43 17.93 23.94 -10.87
C LEU A 43 18.81 23.30 -9.78
N CYS A 44 18.70 22.00 -9.55
CA CYS A 44 19.57 21.30 -8.62
C CYS A 44 21.03 21.35 -9.04
N VAL A 45 21.34 21.13 -10.32
CA VAL A 45 22.71 21.23 -10.85
C VAL A 45 23.23 22.65 -10.73
N SER A 46 22.43 23.68 -11.08
CA SER A 46 22.80 25.09 -10.91
C SER A 46 23.17 25.42 -9.46
N LEU A 47 22.32 24.98 -8.51
CA LEU A 47 22.60 25.18 -7.09
C LEU A 47 23.90 24.49 -6.65
N CYS A 48 24.15 23.27 -7.09
CA CYS A 48 25.42 22.58 -6.80
C CYS A 48 26.64 23.33 -7.38
N CYS A 49 26.52 23.90 -8.58
CA CYS A 49 27.54 24.74 -9.18
C CYS A 49 27.83 26.03 -8.36
N GLU A 50 26.78 26.63 -7.78
CA GLU A 50 26.96 27.81 -6.93
C GLU A 50 27.60 27.43 -5.59
N LEU A 51 27.12 26.38 -4.94
CA LEU A 51 27.65 25.88 -3.67
C LEU A 51 29.11 25.46 -3.77
N SER A 52 29.54 24.89 -4.92
CA SER A 52 30.92 24.48 -5.12
C SER A 52 31.89 25.67 -5.23
N LYS A 53 31.38 26.88 -5.50
CA LYS A 53 32.21 28.12 -5.59
C LYS A 53 32.37 28.84 -4.26
N GLU A 54 31.56 28.48 -3.24
CA GLU A 54 31.61 29.12 -1.92
C GLU A 54 32.79 28.68 -1.05
N ASN A 55 33.60 27.74 -1.54
CA ASN A 55 34.75 27.20 -0.83
C ASN A 55 36.04 27.31 -1.68
N ASP A 56 37.18 27.43 -0.99
CA ASP A 56 38.50 27.38 -1.61
C ASP A 56 38.92 25.95 -2.04
N TYR A 57 38.05 24.96 -1.81
CA TYR A 57 38.32 23.57 -2.15
C TYR A 57 37.50 23.18 -3.39
N ASP A 58 38.15 22.44 -4.32
CA ASP A 58 37.47 21.88 -5.49
C ASP A 58 36.58 20.71 -5.10
N PHE A 59 35.27 20.93 -4.98
CA PHE A 59 34.29 19.88 -4.79
C PHE A 59 33.78 19.41 -6.15
N GLN A 60 33.78 18.09 -6.33
CA GLN A 60 33.10 17.44 -7.45
C GLN A 60 31.72 16.97 -7.02
N PHE A 61 30.73 17.15 -7.86
CA PHE A 61 29.37 16.66 -7.64
C PHE A 61 28.85 15.92 -8.87
N CYS A 62 27.82 15.09 -8.69
CA CYS A 62 27.18 14.35 -9.77
C CYS A 62 26.19 15.26 -10.48
N GLU A 63 26.42 15.58 -11.75
CA GLU A 63 25.48 16.37 -12.56
C GLU A 63 24.25 15.57 -13.03
N SER A 64 24.32 14.23 -12.93
CA SER A 64 23.23 13.34 -13.32
C SER A 64 22.36 12.99 -12.11
N ILE A 65 21.13 13.49 -12.07
CA ILE A 65 20.14 13.20 -11.04
C ILE A 65 19.15 12.16 -11.57
N GLU A 66 19.12 10.99 -10.94
CA GLU A 66 18.15 9.95 -11.29
C GLU A 66 16.73 10.37 -10.89
N THR A 67 15.76 10.16 -11.77
CA THR A 67 14.34 10.47 -11.50
C THR A 67 13.81 9.71 -10.30
N MET A 68 14.20 8.44 -10.12
CA MET A 68 13.82 7.64 -8.96
C MET A 68 14.32 8.23 -7.64
N ALA A 69 15.50 8.87 -7.63
CA ALA A 69 16.01 9.54 -6.43
C ALA A 69 15.11 10.72 -6.03
N LEU A 70 14.65 11.52 -7.00
CA LEU A 70 13.68 12.60 -6.75
C LEU A 70 12.34 12.06 -6.25
N VAL A 71 11.80 11.00 -6.86
CA VAL A 71 10.55 10.38 -6.42
C VAL A 71 10.64 9.90 -4.98
N LYS A 72 11.74 9.26 -4.60
CA LYS A 72 11.97 8.80 -3.22
C LYS A 72 12.14 9.95 -2.22
N LEU A 73 12.69 11.09 -2.64
CA LEU A 73 12.84 12.27 -1.81
C LEU A 73 11.48 12.79 -1.31
N PHE A 74 10.44 12.73 -2.15
CA PHE A 74 9.09 13.15 -1.78
C PHE A 74 8.38 12.20 -0.81
N SER A 75 8.93 11.01 -0.57
CA SER A 75 8.43 10.05 0.44
C SER A 75 6.93 9.79 0.30
N PHE A 76 6.47 9.56 -0.94
CA PHE A 76 5.06 9.26 -1.18
C PHE A 76 4.59 8.11 -0.30
N ALA A 77 3.49 8.32 0.40
CA ALA A 77 2.82 7.32 1.20
C ALA A 77 1.31 7.43 1.00
N PRO A 78 0.55 6.33 1.13
CA PRO A 78 -0.90 6.42 1.18
C PRO A 78 -1.31 7.39 2.30
N ALA A 79 -2.19 8.33 2.00
CA ALA A 79 -2.69 9.24 3.02
C ALA A 79 -3.45 8.47 4.11
N ASP A 80 -3.19 8.76 5.36
CA ASP A 80 -4.01 8.29 6.47
C ASP A 80 -5.31 9.12 6.46
N ALA A 81 -6.35 8.59 5.85
CA ALA A 81 -7.53 9.36 5.52
C ALA A 81 -8.82 8.78 6.06
N SER A 82 -8.91 8.40 7.27
CA SER A 82 -10.16 8.28 8.03
C SER A 82 -9.91 7.55 9.35
N ASP A 83 -10.65 7.91 10.39
CA ASP A 83 -10.74 7.16 11.65
C ASP A 83 -11.56 5.86 11.48
N ASP A 84 -11.96 5.52 10.26
CA ASP A 84 -12.79 4.38 9.90
C ASP A 84 -11.92 3.18 9.50
N ASN A 85 -12.00 2.11 10.29
CA ASN A 85 -11.28 0.86 10.08
C ASN A 85 -11.59 0.21 8.72
N VAL A 86 -12.85 0.25 8.29
CA VAL A 86 -13.30 -0.31 7.01
C VAL A 86 -12.67 0.43 5.84
N GLY A 87 -12.67 1.76 5.90
CA GLY A 87 -12.06 2.61 4.87
C GLY A 87 -10.56 2.37 4.73
N HIS A 88 -9.83 2.18 5.85
CA HIS A 88 -8.42 1.82 5.85
C HIS A 88 -8.18 0.46 5.18
N LEU A 89 -8.96 -0.54 5.55
CA LEU A 89 -8.81 -1.90 5.04
C LEU A 89 -9.11 -1.97 3.54
N LEU A 90 -10.20 -1.35 3.11
CA LEU A 90 -10.59 -1.26 1.69
C LEU A 90 -9.54 -0.54 0.86
N ARG A 91 -8.99 0.56 1.35
CA ARG A 91 -7.92 1.28 0.66
C ARG A 91 -6.69 0.40 0.49
N TYR A 92 -6.30 -0.30 1.55
CA TYR A 92 -5.19 -1.24 1.50
C TYR A 92 -5.42 -2.32 0.43
N PHE A 93 -6.59 -2.96 0.42
CA PHE A 93 -6.94 -3.98 -0.57
C PHE A 93 -6.93 -3.42 -2.01
N LYS A 94 -7.48 -2.22 -2.21
CA LYS A 94 -7.47 -1.55 -3.52
C LYS A 94 -6.05 -1.28 -4.02
N LEU A 95 -5.19 -0.75 -3.18
CA LEU A 95 -3.79 -0.50 -3.52
C LEU A 95 -3.05 -1.81 -3.85
N MET A 96 -3.24 -2.86 -3.04
CA MET A 96 -2.64 -4.17 -3.29
C MET A 96 -3.12 -4.77 -4.61
N LYS A 97 -4.40 -4.61 -4.93
CA LYS A 97 -4.96 -5.06 -6.21
C LYS A 97 -4.37 -4.27 -7.37
N GLU A 98 -4.32 -2.96 -7.27
CA GLU A 98 -3.88 -2.08 -8.36
C GLU A 98 -2.39 -2.23 -8.67
N TYR A 99 -1.54 -2.21 -7.65
CA TYR A 99 -0.09 -2.18 -7.83
C TYR A 99 0.57 -3.57 -7.81
N LEU A 100 -0.03 -4.56 -7.15
CA LEU A 100 0.53 -5.90 -7.04
C LEU A 100 -0.32 -6.98 -7.75
N GLY A 101 -1.52 -6.64 -8.22
CA GLY A 101 -2.43 -7.59 -8.87
C GLY A 101 -3.07 -8.59 -7.90
N ILE A 102 -2.96 -8.36 -6.59
CA ILE A 102 -3.52 -9.24 -5.56
C ILE A 102 -5.03 -9.00 -5.47
N LYS A 103 -5.82 -10.03 -5.71
CA LYS A 103 -7.29 -9.95 -5.70
C LYS A 103 -7.93 -10.74 -4.55
N CYS A 104 -7.17 -11.65 -3.92
CA CYS A 104 -7.67 -12.50 -2.84
C CYS A 104 -6.90 -12.19 -1.56
N PHE A 105 -7.63 -11.94 -0.48
CA PHE A 105 -7.08 -11.65 0.83
C PHE A 105 -7.63 -12.62 1.85
N ILE A 106 -6.77 -13.11 2.72
CA ILE A 106 -7.16 -13.92 3.88
C ILE A 106 -7.19 -12.99 5.08
N VAL A 107 -8.34 -12.88 5.71
CA VAL A 107 -8.56 -12.13 6.94
C VAL A 107 -8.95 -13.09 8.05
N GLN A 108 -8.73 -12.72 9.29
CA GLN A 108 -9.04 -13.58 10.43
C GLN A 108 -9.83 -12.81 11.48
N ASN A 109 -10.89 -13.43 11.96
CA ASN A 109 -11.74 -12.89 13.02
C ASN A 109 -12.31 -11.50 12.69
N LEU A 110 -12.80 -11.30 11.48
CA LEU A 110 -13.29 -10.01 11.01
C LEU A 110 -14.43 -9.48 11.92
N HIS A 111 -15.37 -10.36 12.30
CA HIS A 111 -16.50 -10.05 13.18
C HIS A 111 -16.14 -9.74 14.65
N ILE A 112 -14.86 -9.91 15.04
CA ILE A 112 -14.38 -9.43 16.35
C ILE A 112 -13.97 -7.95 16.28
N TYR A 113 -13.52 -7.49 15.13
CA TYR A 113 -12.95 -6.14 14.95
C TYR A 113 -13.91 -5.15 14.31
N LEU A 114 -14.90 -5.65 13.57
CA LEU A 114 -15.91 -4.85 12.88
C LEU A 114 -17.30 -5.23 13.40
N ASP A 115 -18.18 -4.26 13.52
CA ASP A 115 -19.58 -4.52 13.77
C ASP A 115 -20.30 -5.06 12.49
N ASP A 116 -21.53 -5.54 12.63
CA ASP A 116 -22.27 -6.19 11.54
C ASP A 116 -22.44 -5.25 10.33
N ARG A 117 -22.67 -3.95 10.57
CA ARG A 117 -22.80 -2.93 9.53
C ARG A 117 -21.47 -2.64 8.85
N GLU A 118 -20.39 -2.58 9.62
CA GLU A 118 -19.04 -2.40 9.10
C GLU A 118 -18.61 -3.59 8.25
N CYS A 119 -18.93 -4.82 8.69
CA CYS A 119 -18.70 -6.04 7.92
C CYS A 119 -19.45 -6.00 6.60
N GLU A 120 -20.75 -5.70 6.62
CA GLU A 120 -21.56 -5.60 5.41
C GLU A 120 -21.01 -4.57 4.42
N ASN A 121 -20.68 -3.38 4.88
CA ASN A 121 -20.06 -2.34 4.05
C ASN A 121 -18.73 -2.78 3.43
N LEU A 122 -17.90 -3.50 4.20
CA LEU A 122 -16.64 -4.04 3.71
C LEU A 122 -16.87 -5.06 2.60
N LEU A 123 -17.78 -6.01 2.82
CA LEU A 123 -18.07 -7.10 1.89
C LEU A 123 -18.70 -6.58 0.59
N GLU A 124 -19.71 -5.71 0.68
CA GLU A 124 -20.30 -5.04 -0.48
C GLU A 124 -19.25 -4.32 -1.30
N SER A 125 -18.41 -3.51 -0.63
CA SER A 125 -17.34 -2.77 -1.30
C SER A 125 -16.30 -3.71 -1.90
N ALA A 126 -15.98 -4.83 -1.26
CA ALA A 126 -15.05 -5.82 -1.80
C ALA A 126 -15.60 -6.42 -3.10
N VAL A 127 -16.87 -6.80 -3.13
CA VAL A 127 -17.56 -7.32 -4.31
C VAL A 127 -17.56 -6.29 -5.45
N MET A 128 -17.96 -5.02 -5.17
CA MET A 128 -17.96 -3.94 -6.14
C MET A 128 -16.59 -3.70 -6.77
N HIS A 129 -15.52 -3.91 -6.00
CA HIS A 129 -14.16 -3.74 -6.48
C HIS A 129 -13.51 -5.03 -7.01
N GLY A 130 -14.26 -6.14 -7.09
CA GLY A 130 -13.75 -7.45 -7.53
C GLY A 130 -12.58 -7.93 -6.68
N ILE A 131 -12.73 -7.79 -5.36
CA ILE A 131 -11.81 -8.26 -4.33
C ILE A 131 -12.47 -9.48 -3.68
N TYR A 132 -11.71 -10.56 -3.51
CA TYR A 132 -12.15 -11.79 -2.86
C TYR A 132 -11.59 -11.82 -1.44
N LEU A 133 -12.46 -12.06 -0.46
CA LEU A 133 -12.08 -12.21 0.94
C LEU A 133 -12.33 -13.65 1.38
N LEU A 134 -11.32 -14.28 1.97
CA LEU A 134 -11.47 -15.51 2.75
C LEU A 134 -11.35 -15.13 4.21
N ASN A 135 -12.49 -15.07 4.89
CA ASN A 135 -12.53 -14.78 6.33
C ASN A 135 -12.50 -16.09 7.12
N ILE A 136 -11.59 -16.21 8.07
CA ILE A 136 -11.47 -17.38 8.95
C ILE A 136 -11.91 -16.95 10.34
N GLU A 137 -13.03 -17.50 10.81
CA GLU A 137 -13.62 -17.19 12.10
C GLU A 137 -13.48 -18.37 13.08
N ASN A 138 -13.38 -18.05 14.36
CA ASN A 138 -13.35 -19.05 15.43
C ASN A 138 -14.76 -19.50 15.89
N SER A 139 -15.79 -18.80 15.45
CA SER A 139 -17.19 -19.09 15.78
C SER A 139 -18.10 -18.76 14.60
N VAL A 140 -19.23 -19.42 14.52
CA VAL A 140 -20.23 -19.14 13.49
C VAL A 140 -20.83 -17.76 13.75
N PRO A 141 -20.86 -16.84 12.77
CA PRO A 141 -21.49 -15.54 12.93
C PRO A 141 -23.01 -15.71 13.13
N LYS A 142 -23.62 -14.76 13.82
CA LYS A 142 -25.07 -14.79 14.09
C LYS A 142 -25.89 -14.57 12.84
N GLU A 143 -25.42 -13.71 11.98
CA GLU A 143 -26.03 -13.35 10.70
C GLU A 143 -24.99 -13.53 9.61
N VAL A 144 -25.40 -14.03 8.47
CA VAL A 144 -24.56 -14.20 7.27
C VAL A 144 -25.05 -13.20 6.25
N SER A 145 -24.13 -12.36 5.75
CA SER A 145 -24.45 -11.37 4.73
C SER A 145 -24.79 -12.04 3.40
N GLU A 146 -25.60 -11.39 2.56
CA GLU A 146 -25.85 -11.82 1.18
C GLU A 146 -24.58 -11.83 0.31
N TYR A 147 -23.52 -11.16 0.74
CA TYR A 147 -22.21 -11.11 0.06
C TYR A 147 -21.25 -12.21 0.53
N GLU A 148 -21.68 -13.09 1.45
CA GLU A 148 -20.88 -14.16 2.03
C GLU A 148 -21.39 -15.54 1.65
N LYS A 149 -20.46 -16.47 1.58
CA LYS A 149 -20.76 -17.91 1.62
C LYS A 149 -20.12 -18.49 2.86
N LEU A 150 -20.95 -18.98 3.79
CA LEU A 150 -20.49 -19.63 5.00
C LEU A 150 -20.15 -21.09 4.73
N VAL A 151 -19.00 -21.54 5.21
CA VAL A 151 -18.61 -22.94 5.31
C VAL A 151 -18.21 -23.21 6.76
N VAL A 152 -18.86 -24.16 7.38
CA VAL A 152 -18.56 -24.57 8.77
C VAL A 152 -17.80 -25.89 8.74
N ILE A 153 -16.65 -25.94 9.41
CA ILE A 153 -15.88 -27.14 9.61
C ILE A 153 -15.98 -27.49 11.10
N ASP A 154 -16.58 -28.63 11.42
CA ASP A 154 -16.73 -29.07 12.81
C ASP A 154 -15.47 -29.76 13.34
N ASN A 155 -15.55 -30.20 14.61
CA ASN A 155 -14.44 -30.90 15.27
C ASN A 155 -14.10 -32.24 14.63
N ASP A 156 -15.01 -32.85 13.91
CA ASP A 156 -14.84 -34.10 13.18
C ASP A 156 -14.37 -33.88 11.73
N LEU A 157 -14.03 -32.62 11.39
CA LEU A 157 -13.63 -32.17 10.04
C LEU A 157 -14.70 -32.38 8.97
N CYS A 158 -15.97 -32.41 9.37
CA CYS A 158 -17.09 -32.43 8.45
C CYS A 158 -17.43 -30.99 7.99
N GLU A 159 -17.71 -30.84 6.70
CA GLU A 159 -18.12 -29.55 6.12
C GLU A 159 -19.63 -29.44 6.07
N PHE A 160 -20.15 -28.28 6.51
CA PHE A 160 -21.59 -27.91 6.39
C PHE A 160 -21.70 -26.61 5.59
N TYR A 161 -22.68 -26.57 4.68
CA TYR A 161 -22.93 -25.44 3.77
C TYR A 161 -24.24 -24.75 4.10
#